data_cf35c796423e83ae619381aff38a0621
#
_entry.id   cf35c796423e83ae619381aff38a0621
#
_cell.length_a   1.000
_cell.length_b   1.000
_cell.length_c   1.000
_cell.angle_alpha   90.00
_cell.angle_beta   90.00
_cell.angle_gamma   90.00
#
_symmetry.space_group_name_H-M   'P 1'
#
loop_
_entity.id
_entity.type
_entity.pdbx_description
1 polymer ?
#
loop_
_entity_poly.entity_id
_entity_poly.type
_entity_poly.pdbx_seq_one_letter_code
_entity_poly.pdbx_strand_id
1 'polypeptide(L)'
;MAEQLNISSTEAVEYFFDRGWTDGLPIVPPTPDLVEKLLGVVDLAPDAVLGSVPERDRHLTAEKAAINSVMAGCKPEYFPLVVAALEAILDPEFNAHAAMSSTGGAALCLIVSGPLVEEHGFFHLNNVLGSGSRANASIGRAVRLVAMNVFGARTGLMDASSIGHPGKYSMVLAETTPPRGWPTFAEELGAPSGSTSVTVLAAEGPRQIANHLNPDPEGWLLTIASAMRCPATFTVGKGAQVAVVLGYEARESLARDGWSKDEIRSFLAEHSRISAEELEAAGVLLELDSAHNMVPEEDGLLPSVSSPDDILLVTAGGPGAGWSAYMPAWAPIQHSRATSRLVTKVGHSEILGGKDV
;
A
#
# COMPACT_ATOMS: atom_id res chain seq x y z
N MET A 1 -15.31 5.38 -28.70
CA MET A 1 -14.30 5.94 -29.65
C MET A 1 -13.47 6.94 -28.88
N ALA A 2 -12.16 6.79 -28.89
CA ALA A 2 -11.26 7.81 -28.32
C ALA A 2 -11.35 9.10 -29.16
N GLU A 3 -11.47 10.24 -28.51
CA GLU A 3 -11.45 11.55 -29.16
C GLU A 3 -10.01 11.89 -29.50
N GLN A 4 -9.70 12.12 -30.77
CA GLN A 4 -8.37 12.54 -31.19
C GLN A 4 -8.28 14.07 -31.14
N LEU A 5 -7.46 14.57 -30.23
CA LEU A 5 -7.21 16.00 -30.08
C LEU A 5 -5.93 16.39 -30.83
N ASN A 6 -5.99 17.47 -31.60
CA ASN A 6 -4.82 18.04 -32.25
C ASN A 6 -4.39 19.32 -31.51
N ILE A 7 -3.76 19.14 -30.37
CA ILE A 7 -3.32 20.19 -29.46
C ILE A 7 -1.85 19.98 -29.09
N SER A 8 -1.14 21.05 -28.74
CA SER A 8 0.23 20.96 -28.24
C SER A 8 0.28 20.23 -26.85
N SER A 9 1.45 19.75 -26.46
CA SER A 9 1.63 19.13 -25.15
C SER A 9 1.30 20.07 -23.98
N THR A 10 1.56 21.36 -24.13
CA THR A 10 1.23 22.35 -23.09
C THR A 10 -0.29 22.58 -23.01
N GLU A 11 -0.97 22.72 -24.15
CA GLU A 11 -2.42 22.82 -24.19
C GLU A 11 -3.11 21.56 -23.67
N ALA A 12 -2.50 20.38 -23.89
CA ALA A 12 -3.01 19.13 -23.35
C ALA A 12 -3.01 19.12 -21.81
N VAL A 13 -1.99 19.67 -21.16
CA VAL A 13 -1.94 19.75 -19.70
C VAL A 13 -3.13 20.54 -19.16
N GLU A 14 -3.37 21.77 -19.68
CA GLU A 14 -4.50 22.60 -19.27
C GLU A 14 -5.85 21.95 -19.62
N TYR A 15 -5.96 21.33 -20.78
CA TYR A 15 -7.15 20.61 -21.20
C TYR A 15 -7.55 19.48 -20.22
N PHE A 16 -6.55 18.74 -19.70
CA PHE A 16 -6.80 17.68 -18.73
C PHE A 16 -7.14 18.22 -17.33
N PHE A 17 -6.54 19.36 -16.93
CA PHE A 17 -6.94 20.05 -15.70
C PHE A 17 -8.37 20.52 -15.75
N ASP A 18 -8.79 21.20 -16.81
CA ASP A 18 -10.14 21.75 -16.96
C ASP A 18 -11.24 20.65 -16.90
N ARG A 19 -10.88 19.45 -17.31
CA ARG A 19 -11.77 18.27 -17.24
C ARG A 19 -11.70 17.52 -15.90
N GLY A 20 -10.84 17.91 -15.01
CA GLY A 20 -10.61 17.22 -13.73
C GLY A 20 -10.08 15.80 -13.91
N TRP A 21 -9.28 15.55 -14.95
CA TRP A 21 -8.67 14.25 -15.22
C TRP A 21 -7.26 14.11 -14.64
N THR A 22 -6.77 15.12 -13.95
CA THR A 22 -5.49 15.08 -13.24
C THR A 22 -5.68 15.22 -11.73
N ASP A 23 -4.64 14.83 -11.01
CA ASP A 23 -4.51 14.94 -9.56
C ASP A 23 -3.96 16.32 -9.09
N GLY A 24 -3.94 17.31 -9.97
CA GLY A 24 -3.34 18.63 -9.74
C GLY A 24 -1.88 18.72 -10.22
N LEU A 25 -1.32 17.65 -10.76
CA LEU A 25 0.03 17.64 -11.35
C LEU A 25 -0.06 17.51 -12.88
N PRO A 26 0.95 18.03 -13.63
CA PRO A 26 1.06 17.83 -15.05
C PRO A 26 1.01 16.35 -15.43
N ILE A 27 0.50 16.06 -16.61
CA ILE A 27 0.41 14.70 -17.17
C ILE A 27 1.24 14.56 -18.44
N VAL A 28 1.58 13.33 -18.78
CA VAL A 28 2.03 12.97 -20.12
C VAL A 28 0.79 12.72 -20.98
N PRO A 29 0.60 13.40 -22.12
CA PRO A 29 -0.54 13.15 -22.98
C PRO A 29 -0.58 11.69 -23.45
N PRO A 30 -1.70 10.96 -23.22
CA PRO A 30 -1.80 9.53 -23.57
C PRO A 30 -2.10 9.37 -25.07
N THR A 31 -1.06 9.44 -25.89
CA THR A 31 -1.20 9.17 -27.33
C THR A 31 -1.42 7.68 -27.59
N PRO A 32 -2.12 7.29 -28.69
CA PRO A 32 -2.32 5.89 -29.04
C PRO A 32 -1.04 5.06 -29.02
N ASP A 33 0.04 5.57 -29.60
CA ASP A 33 1.33 4.87 -29.64
C ASP A 33 1.93 4.59 -28.25
N LEU A 34 1.73 5.50 -27.28
CA LEU A 34 2.21 5.31 -25.91
C LEU A 34 1.34 4.28 -25.17
N VAL A 35 0.04 4.33 -25.37
CA VAL A 35 -0.90 3.36 -24.78
C VAL A 35 -0.63 1.95 -25.32
N GLU A 36 -0.48 1.80 -26.64
CA GLU A 36 -0.18 0.55 -27.29
C GLU A 36 1.14 -0.08 -26.80
N LYS A 37 2.17 0.74 -26.56
CA LYS A 37 3.44 0.24 -25.99
C LYS A 37 3.27 -0.36 -24.58
N LEU A 38 2.39 0.19 -23.75
CA LEU A 38 2.11 -0.38 -22.44
C LEU A 38 1.33 -1.70 -22.56
N LEU A 39 0.28 -1.72 -23.38
CA LEU A 39 -0.52 -2.92 -23.62
C LEU A 39 0.31 -4.08 -24.17
N GLY A 40 1.25 -3.78 -25.08
CA GLY A 40 2.14 -4.78 -25.67
C GLY A 40 3.10 -5.47 -24.69
N VAL A 41 3.32 -4.89 -23.50
CA VAL A 41 4.19 -5.52 -22.48
C VAL A 41 3.45 -6.62 -21.70
N VAL A 42 2.13 -6.51 -21.55
CA VAL A 42 1.31 -7.45 -20.76
C VAL A 42 0.50 -8.41 -21.62
N ASP A 43 0.55 -8.27 -22.95
CA ASP A 43 -0.22 -9.09 -23.91
C ASP A 43 -1.73 -9.15 -23.57
N LEU A 44 -2.28 -8.01 -23.20
CA LEU A 44 -3.71 -7.87 -22.93
C LEU A 44 -4.40 -7.09 -24.07
N ALA A 45 -5.56 -7.57 -24.49
CA ALA A 45 -6.41 -6.81 -25.40
C ALA A 45 -6.86 -5.49 -24.74
N PRO A 46 -7.01 -4.38 -25.49
CA PRO A 46 -7.39 -3.10 -24.93
C PRO A 46 -8.70 -3.13 -24.10
N ASP A 47 -9.65 -3.96 -24.52
CA ASP A 47 -10.96 -4.15 -23.90
C ASP A 47 -10.98 -5.25 -22.83
N ALA A 48 -9.87 -5.94 -22.59
CA ALA A 48 -9.75 -6.92 -21.51
C ALA A 48 -10.11 -6.27 -20.17
N VAL A 49 -11.06 -6.87 -19.45
CA VAL A 49 -11.54 -6.36 -18.17
C VAL A 49 -10.64 -6.87 -17.05
N LEU A 50 -9.97 -5.95 -16.37
CA LEU A 50 -9.13 -6.26 -15.20
C LEU A 50 -9.95 -6.45 -13.92
N GLY A 51 -11.17 -5.91 -13.88
CA GLY A 51 -12.08 -6.05 -12.76
C GLY A 51 -13.10 -4.91 -12.68
N SER A 52 -13.86 -4.86 -11.59
CA SER A 52 -14.92 -3.87 -11.41
C SER A 52 -15.09 -3.44 -9.96
N VAL A 53 -15.71 -2.26 -9.79
CA VAL A 53 -16.24 -1.78 -8.51
C VAL A 53 -17.78 -1.78 -8.66
N PRO A 54 -18.45 -2.88 -8.27
CA PRO A 54 -19.87 -3.09 -8.54
C PRO A 54 -20.77 -2.01 -7.94
N GLU A 55 -20.45 -1.50 -6.75
CA GLU A 55 -21.20 -0.45 -6.03
C GLU A 55 -21.25 0.86 -6.81
N ARG A 56 -20.40 1.00 -7.83
CA ARG A 56 -20.32 2.19 -8.68
C ARG A 56 -20.64 1.92 -10.14
N ASP A 57 -20.94 0.68 -10.49
CA ASP A 57 -21.11 0.27 -11.89
C ASP A 57 -19.92 0.72 -12.75
N ARG A 58 -18.70 0.45 -12.25
CA ARG A 58 -17.44 0.84 -12.89
C ARG A 58 -16.61 -0.38 -13.24
N HIS A 59 -16.20 -0.44 -14.51
CA HIS A 59 -15.34 -1.49 -15.05
C HIS A 59 -14.01 -0.89 -15.48
N LEU A 60 -12.95 -1.54 -15.08
CA LEU A 60 -11.58 -1.22 -15.49
C LEU A 60 -11.19 -2.11 -16.66
N THR A 61 -10.83 -1.51 -17.79
CA THR A 61 -10.21 -2.21 -18.91
C THR A 61 -8.70 -1.96 -18.93
N ALA A 62 -7.96 -2.85 -19.61
CA ALA A 62 -6.51 -2.70 -19.82
C ALA A 62 -6.16 -1.35 -20.48
N GLU A 63 -6.97 -0.91 -21.48
CA GLU A 63 -6.79 0.40 -22.12
C GLU A 63 -6.90 1.57 -21.12
N LYS A 64 -7.93 1.55 -20.26
CA LYS A 64 -8.09 2.61 -19.24
C LYS A 64 -6.94 2.63 -18.24
N ALA A 65 -6.43 1.45 -17.84
CA ALA A 65 -5.26 1.34 -16.99
C ALA A 65 -4.02 1.90 -17.70
N ALA A 66 -3.80 1.55 -18.96
CA ALA A 66 -2.67 2.03 -19.77
C ALA A 66 -2.71 3.55 -19.98
N ILE A 67 -3.88 4.13 -20.32
CA ILE A 67 -4.07 5.58 -20.46
C ILE A 67 -3.61 6.31 -19.19
N ASN A 68 -4.10 5.91 -18.02
CA ASN A 68 -3.75 6.55 -16.75
C ASN A 68 -2.28 6.31 -16.37
N SER A 69 -1.69 5.18 -16.76
CA SER A 69 -0.27 4.90 -16.57
C SER A 69 0.62 5.81 -17.43
N VAL A 70 0.25 6.05 -18.69
CA VAL A 70 0.92 7.05 -19.53
C VAL A 70 0.81 8.42 -18.91
N MET A 71 -0.40 8.85 -18.51
CA MET A 71 -0.63 10.14 -17.86
C MET A 71 0.24 10.34 -16.62
N ALA A 72 0.42 9.29 -15.82
CA ALA A 72 1.30 9.30 -14.65
C ALA A 72 2.80 9.36 -15.00
N GLY A 73 3.18 9.09 -16.24
CA GLY A 73 4.57 9.05 -16.69
C GLY A 73 5.25 7.70 -16.50
N CYS A 74 4.51 6.59 -16.39
CA CYS A 74 5.06 5.25 -16.33
C CYS A 74 5.85 4.91 -17.60
N LYS A 75 6.93 4.14 -17.41
CA LYS A 75 7.57 3.43 -18.51
C LYS A 75 6.77 2.16 -18.84
N PRO A 76 6.86 1.64 -20.09
CA PRO A 76 6.17 0.40 -20.45
C PRO A 76 6.47 -0.78 -19.51
N GLU A 77 7.73 -0.96 -19.13
CA GLU A 77 8.16 -2.05 -18.22
C GLU A 77 7.57 -1.99 -16.80
N TYR A 78 6.96 -0.86 -16.41
CA TYR A 78 6.27 -0.72 -15.11
C TYR A 78 4.81 -1.20 -15.17
N PHE A 79 4.26 -1.36 -16.38
CA PHE A 79 2.84 -1.62 -16.53
C PHE A 79 2.37 -2.95 -15.94
N PRO A 80 3.15 -4.06 -15.96
CA PRO A 80 2.78 -5.29 -15.24
C PRO A 80 2.57 -5.08 -13.73
N LEU A 81 3.38 -4.21 -13.10
CA LEU A 81 3.23 -3.85 -11.68
C LEU A 81 1.95 -3.03 -11.44
N VAL A 82 1.60 -2.12 -12.36
CA VAL A 82 0.35 -1.36 -12.29
C VAL A 82 -0.85 -2.28 -12.44
N VAL A 83 -0.83 -3.22 -13.38
CA VAL A 83 -1.91 -4.22 -13.56
C VAL A 83 -2.08 -5.04 -12.29
N ALA A 84 -1.01 -5.61 -11.75
CA ALA A 84 -1.05 -6.38 -10.50
C ALA A 84 -1.62 -5.56 -9.32
N ALA A 85 -1.20 -4.30 -9.18
CA ALA A 85 -1.74 -3.41 -8.15
C ALA A 85 -3.23 -3.14 -8.33
N LEU A 86 -3.69 -2.90 -9.54
CA LEU A 86 -5.10 -2.64 -9.85
C LEU A 86 -5.97 -3.88 -9.64
N GLU A 87 -5.50 -5.06 -10.02
CA GLU A 87 -6.20 -6.32 -9.77
C GLU A 87 -6.22 -6.67 -8.26
N ALA A 88 -5.19 -6.30 -7.50
CA ALA A 88 -5.22 -6.40 -6.04
C ALA A 88 -6.28 -5.48 -5.42
N ILE A 89 -6.36 -4.22 -5.86
CA ILE A 89 -7.38 -3.26 -5.39
C ILE A 89 -8.81 -3.73 -5.71
N LEU A 90 -8.99 -4.43 -6.82
CA LEU A 90 -10.30 -4.93 -7.27
C LEU A 90 -10.68 -6.27 -6.64
N ASP A 91 -9.84 -6.82 -5.78
CA ASP A 91 -10.18 -7.97 -4.94
C ASP A 91 -11.29 -7.56 -3.95
N PRO A 92 -12.36 -8.37 -3.79
CA PRO A 92 -13.44 -8.08 -2.84
C PRO A 92 -12.96 -7.84 -1.40
N GLU A 93 -11.92 -8.53 -0.95
CA GLU A 93 -11.38 -8.39 0.41
C GLU A 93 -10.73 -7.01 0.65
N PHE A 94 -10.23 -6.36 -0.40
CA PHE A 94 -9.67 -5.00 -0.29
C PHE A 94 -10.77 -3.96 -0.03
N ASN A 95 -12.00 -4.18 -0.51
CA ASN A 95 -13.13 -3.26 -0.40
C ASN A 95 -12.81 -1.86 -0.96
N ALA A 96 -12.48 -1.84 -2.24
CA ALA A 96 -12.06 -0.63 -2.95
C ALA A 96 -13.04 0.54 -2.79
N HIS A 97 -14.35 0.25 -2.82
CA HIS A 97 -15.40 1.27 -2.68
C HIS A 97 -15.28 2.00 -1.34
N ALA A 98 -15.25 1.27 -0.23
CA ALA A 98 -15.20 1.85 1.10
C ALA A 98 -13.87 2.57 1.37
N ALA A 99 -12.74 1.97 0.99
CA ALA A 99 -11.41 2.56 1.14
C ALA A 99 -11.28 3.91 0.42
N MET A 100 -11.87 4.04 -0.80
CA MET A 100 -11.79 5.26 -1.60
C MET A 100 -12.85 6.32 -1.28
N SER A 101 -13.92 5.97 -0.51
CA SER A 101 -15.01 6.88 -0.18
C SER A 101 -15.02 7.34 1.28
N SER A 102 -14.14 6.81 2.11
CA SER A 102 -14.07 7.12 3.53
C SER A 102 -13.68 8.56 3.83
N THR A 103 -14.22 9.08 4.93
CA THR A 103 -13.77 10.35 5.53
C THR A 103 -12.39 10.24 6.19
N GLY A 104 -11.90 9.04 6.47
CA GLY A 104 -10.59 8.78 7.10
C GLY A 104 -9.39 9.01 6.18
N GLY A 105 -9.60 9.09 4.88
CA GLY A 105 -8.58 9.57 3.94
C GLY A 105 -7.43 8.62 3.64
N ALA A 106 -7.70 7.31 3.59
CA ALA A 106 -6.69 6.31 3.25
C ALA A 106 -6.01 6.56 1.90
N ALA A 107 -4.71 6.26 1.84
CA ALA A 107 -3.96 6.13 0.60
C ALA A 107 -3.88 4.66 0.16
N LEU A 108 -3.75 4.45 -1.14
CA LEU A 108 -3.46 3.14 -1.73
C LEU A 108 -1.95 2.89 -1.63
N CYS A 109 -1.51 2.25 -0.54
CA CYS A 109 -0.11 1.91 -0.33
C CYS A 109 0.24 0.63 -1.08
N LEU A 110 1.17 0.71 -2.00
CA LEU A 110 1.69 -0.43 -2.76
C LEU A 110 2.98 -0.92 -2.11
N ILE A 111 3.02 -2.16 -1.65
CA ILE A 111 4.23 -2.83 -1.19
C ILE A 111 4.73 -3.69 -2.35
N VAL A 112 5.92 -3.38 -2.86
CA VAL A 112 6.56 -4.12 -3.97
C VAL A 112 7.71 -4.93 -3.41
N SER A 113 7.67 -6.25 -3.58
CA SER A 113 8.67 -7.19 -3.09
C SER A 113 9.15 -8.10 -4.22
N GLY A 114 10.45 -8.26 -4.35
CA GLY A 114 11.09 -9.13 -5.34
C GLY A 114 12.02 -8.40 -6.31
N PRO A 115 12.61 -9.13 -7.29
CA PRO A 115 13.72 -8.64 -8.11
C PRO A 115 13.41 -7.42 -8.98
N LEU A 116 12.15 -7.19 -9.37
CA LEU A 116 11.79 -5.99 -10.14
C LEU A 116 12.03 -4.67 -9.37
N VAL A 117 12.20 -4.74 -8.04
CA VAL A 117 12.55 -3.57 -7.23
C VAL A 117 13.88 -2.97 -7.70
N GLU A 118 14.92 -3.78 -7.81
CA GLU A 118 16.23 -3.33 -8.29
C GLU A 118 16.23 -3.12 -9.81
N GLU A 119 15.63 -4.05 -10.58
CA GLU A 119 15.59 -3.99 -12.04
C GLU A 119 14.97 -2.68 -12.55
N HIS A 120 13.94 -2.17 -11.89
CA HIS A 120 13.23 -0.96 -12.30
C HIS A 120 13.67 0.31 -11.55
N GLY A 121 14.65 0.21 -10.66
CA GLY A 121 15.24 1.34 -9.96
C GLY A 121 14.29 1.99 -8.96
N PHE A 122 13.55 1.18 -8.23
CA PHE A 122 12.82 1.69 -7.08
C PHE A 122 13.77 2.19 -5.99
N PHE A 123 13.37 3.21 -5.29
CA PHE A 123 14.01 3.55 -4.01
C PHE A 123 13.52 2.57 -2.94
N HIS A 124 14.40 1.71 -2.49
CA HIS A 124 14.18 0.70 -1.46
C HIS A 124 15.17 0.86 -0.28
N LEU A 125 16.19 1.68 -0.46
CA LEU A 125 17.15 2.06 0.56
C LEU A 125 16.82 3.46 1.09
N ASN A 126 17.71 4.43 0.90
CA ASN A 126 17.49 5.78 1.41
C ASN A 126 16.26 6.44 0.75
N ASN A 127 15.49 7.17 1.56
CA ASN A 127 14.33 7.93 1.12
C ASN A 127 13.22 7.07 0.46
N VAL A 128 13.02 5.84 0.95
CA VAL A 128 12.14 4.83 0.35
C VAL A 128 10.70 5.30 0.11
N LEU A 129 10.14 6.15 0.97
CA LEU A 129 8.80 6.74 0.82
C LEU A 129 8.82 8.17 0.26
N GLY A 130 10.00 8.66 -0.10
CA GLY A 130 10.17 10.03 -0.60
C GLY A 130 10.20 10.12 -2.12
N SER A 131 10.44 11.33 -2.60
CA SER A 131 10.52 11.64 -4.02
C SER A 131 11.91 11.31 -4.61
N GLY A 132 11.96 11.09 -5.95
CA GLY A 132 13.20 10.94 -6.70
C GLY A 132 13.24 9.69 -7.59
N SER A 133 12.64 8.58 -7.21
CA SER A 133 12.49 7.41 -8.09
C SER A 133 11.29 7.58 -9.01
N ARG A 134 11.51 7.40 -10.31
CA ARG A 134 10.42 7.41 -11.30
C ARG A 134 9.46 6.23 -11.07
N ALA A 135 9.97 5.06 -10.71
CA ALA A 135 9.15 3.88 -10.46
C ALA A 135 8.18 4.10 -9.28
N ASN A 136 8.69 4.46 -8.08
CA ASN A 136 7.83 4.74 -6.93
C ASN A 136 6.81 5.84 -7.22
N ALA A 137 7.23 6.94 -7.86
CA ALA A 137 6.36 8.07 -8.12
C ALA A 137 5.27 7.75 -9.16
N SER A 138 5.65 7.21 -10.33
CA SER A 138 4.71 7.05 -11.44
C SER A 138 3.78 5.85 -11.27
N ILE A 139 4.22 4.73 -10.70
CA ILE A 139 3.38 3.55 -10.48
C ILE A 139 2.27 3.85 -9.48
N GLY A 140 2.60 4.40 -8.31
CA GLY A 140 1.58 4.76 -7.32
C GLY A 140 0.63 5.84 -7.84
N ARG A 141 1.16 6.83 -8.60
CA ARG A 141 0.35 7.86 -9.24
C ARG A 141 -0.59 7.30 -10.31
N ALA A 142 -0.15 6.31 -11.10
CA ALA A 142 -1.00 5.64 -12.09
C ALA A 142 -2.22 5.00 -11.44
N VAL A 143 -2.01 4.28 -10.35
CA VAL A 143 -3.09 3.69 -9.54
C VAL A 143 -4.04 4.76 -9.01
N ARG A 144 -3.52 5.88 -8.48
CA ARG A 144 -4.36 7.00 -8.03
C ARG A 144 -5.16 7.63 -9.16
N LEU A 145 -4.57 7.84 -10.34
CA LEU A 145 -5.29 8.38 -11.50
C LEU A 145 -6.39 7.43 -11.98
N VAL A 146 -6.18 6.10 -11.94
CA VAL A 146 -7.24 5.12 -12.21
C VAL A 146 -8.36 5.24 -11.18
N ALA A 147 -8.04 5.33 -9.89
CA ALA A 147 -9.03 5.52 -8.84
C ALA A 147 -9.90 6.76 -9.08
N MET A 148 -9.30 7.87 -9.51
CA MET A 148 -10.01 9.12 -9.82
C MET A 148 -10.82 9.05 -11.11
N ASN A 149 -10.20 8.60 -12.20
CA ASN A 149 -10.76 8.73 -13.55
C ASN A 149 -11.67 7.59 -13.94
N VAL A 150 -11.42 6.38 -13.40
CA VAL A 150 -12.23 5.19 -13.70
C VAL A 150 -13.23 4.89 -12.59
N PHE A 151 -12.77 4.83 -11.34
CA PHE A 151 -13.64 4.49 -10.21
C PHE A 151 -14.40 5.70 -9.65
N GLY A 152 -14.00 6.93 -10.02
CA GLY A 152 -14.68 8.16 -9.63
C GLY A 152 -14.29 8.70 -8.26
N ALA A 153 -13.17 8.24 -7.68
CA ALA A 153 -12.66 8.69 -6.38
C ALA A 153 -12.10 10.13 -6.44
N ARG A 154 -12.95 11.07 -6.84
CA ARG A 154 -12.63 12.50 -6.91
C ARG A 154 -12.91 13.18 -5.58
N THR A 155 -12.00 14.04 -5.19
CA THR A 155 -12.10 14.83 -3.95
C THR A 155 -13.38 15.66 -3.92
N GLY A 156 -14.11 15.59 -2.81
CA GLY A 156 -15.37 16.30 -2.60
C GLY A 156 -16.58 15.66 -3.29
N LEU A 157 -16.40 14.57 -4.02
CA LEU A 157 -17.48 13.77 -4.62
C LEU A 157 -17.55 12.38 -3.96
N MET A 158 -16.78 11.41 -4.45
CA MET A 158 -16.68 10.11 -3.83
C MET A 158 -15.62 10.09 -2.71
N ASP A 159 -14.46 10.67 -2.96
CA ASP A 159 -13.39 10.81 -1.95
C ASP A 159 -13.81 11.88 -0.94
N ALA A 160 -14.38 11.43 0.18
CA ALA A 160 -14.90 12.28 1.24
C ALA A 160 -13.86 12.57 2.36
N SER A 161 -12.57 12.29 2.10
CA SER A 161 -11.51 12.48 3.09
C SER A 161 -11.50 13.87 3.69
N SER A 162 -11.60 13.96 5.02
CA SER A 162 -11.58 15.24 5.73
C SER A 162 -10.22 15.93 5.66
N ILE A 163 -9.14 15.19 5.88
CA ILE A 163 -7.77 15.71 5.88
C ILE A 163 -6.99 15.11 4.69
N GLY A 164 -7.04 13.77 4.52
CA GLY A 164 -6.16 13.07 3.59
C GLY A 164 -4.68 13.17 4.03
N HIS A 165 -3.77 12.75 3.15
CA HIS A 165 -2.32 12.91 3.39
C HIS A 165 -1.55 12.79 2.05
N PRO A 166 -0.28 13.21 1.98
CA PRO A 166 0.50 13.23 0.75
C PRO A 166 0.63 11.88 0.03
N GLY A 167 0.54 10.74 0.74
CA GLY A 167 0.52 9.40 0.14
C GLY A 167 -0.62 9.18 -0.87
N LYS A 168 -1.65 10.04 -0.87
CA LYS A 168 -2.73 10.00 -1.88
C LYS A 168 -2.27 10.43 -3.27
N TYR A 169 -1.12 11.07 -3.43
CA TYR A 169 -0.51 11.30 -4.75
C TYR A 169 0.17 10.05 -5.28
N SER A 170 0.98 9.41 -4.45
CA SER A 170 1.70 8.16 -4.70
C SER A 170 2.24 7.63 -3.39
N MET A 171 2.03 6.36 -3.07
CA MET A 171 2.57 5.71 -1.88
C MET A 171 3.04 4.31 -2.23
N VAL A 172 4.33 4.18 -2.49
CA VAL A 172 4.96 2.91 -2.89
C VAL A 172 6.12 2.61 -1.97
N LEU A 173 6.01 1.52 -1.24
CA LEU A 173 7.03 0.94 -0.39
C LEU A 173 7.69 -0.22 -1.13
N ALA A 174 8.95 -0.08 -1.51
CA ALA A 174 9.70 -1.14 -2.14
C ALA A 174 10.57 -1.86 -1.09
N GLU A 175 10.45 -3.17 -1.02
CA GLU A 175 11.23 -3.98 -0.10
C GLU A 175 12.69 -4.05 -0.56
N THR A 176 13.63 -3.84 0.37
CA THR A 176 15.03 -4.16 0.13
C THR A 176 15.26 -5.65 0.34
N THR A 177 16.32 -6.20 -0.28
CA THR A 177 16.74 -7.58 -0.02
C THR A 177 16.85 -7.82 1.49
N PRO A 178 16.10 -8.77 2.05
CA PRO A 178 16.13 -9.05 3.47
C PRO A 178 17.51 -9.60 3.91
N PRO A 179 17.85 -9.50 5.19
CA PRO A 179 19.01 -10.19 5.75
C PRO A 179 19.00 -11.69 5.46
N ARG A 180 20.18 -12.28 5.39
CA ARG A 180 20.31 -13.72 5.10
C ARG A 180 19.52 -14.56 6.09
N GLY A 181 18.69 -15.45 5.58
CA GLY A 181 17.83 -16.35 6.35
C GLY A 181 16.40 -15.85 6.53
N TRP A 182 16.12 -14.61 6.19
CA TRP A 182 14.75 -14.11 6.16
C TRP A 182 14.16 -14.25 4.76
N PRO A 183 12.91 -14.74 4.62
CA PRO A 183 12.21 -14.70 3.34
C PRO A 183 11.89 -13.26 2.93
N THR A 184 11.77 -13.02 1.63
CA THR A 184 11.17 -11.79 1.12
C THR A 184 9.69 -11.73 1.50
N PHE A 185 9.10 -10.55 1.51
CA PHE A 185 7.67 -10.39 1.76
C PHE A 185 6.82 -11.14 0.71
N ALA A 186 7.28 -11.19 -0.54
CA ALA A 186 6.64 -12.01 -1.59
C ALA A 186 6.65 -13.51 -1.25
N GLU A 187 7.79 -14.04 -0.79
CA GLU A 187 7.93 -15.45 -0.41
C GLU A 187 7.06 -15.81 0.82
N GLU A 188 6.92 -14.91 1.78
CA GLU A 188 5.99 -15.09 2.92
C GLU A 188 4.53 -15.20 2.47
N LEU A 189 4.16 -14.59 1.37
CA LEU A 189 2.83 -14.69 0.75
C LEU A 189 2.67 -15.91 -0.15
N GLY A 190 3.67 -16.78 -0.23
CA GLY A 190 3.66 -17.99 -1.05
C GLY A 190 4.13 -17.81 -2.49
N ALA A 191 4.69 -16.64 -2.84
CA ALA A 191 5.28 -16.47 -4.18
C ALA A 191 6.50 -17.37 -4.37
N PRO A 192 6.70 -17.93 -5.57
CA PRO A 192 7.93 -18.65 -5.89
C PRO A 192 9.16 -17.76 -5.68
N SER A 193 10.26 -18.36 -5.19
CA SER A 193 11.51 -17.62 -4.99
C SER A 193 11.97 -16.95 -6.28
N GLY A 194 12.43 -15.71 -6.19
CA GLY A 194 12.81 -14.90 -7.36
C GLY A 194 11.66 -14.29 -8.13
N SER A 195 10.43 -14.41 -7.64
CA SER A 195 9.25 -13.72 -8.19
C SER A 195 9.05 -12.34 -7.54
N THR A 196 8.29 -11.49 -8.21
CA THR A 196 7.89 -10.19 -7.66
C THR A 196 6.39 -10.17 -7.38
N SER A 197 6.01 -9.63 -6.22
CA SER A 197 4.61 -9.37 -5.86
C SER A 197 4.34 -7.89 -5.65
N VAL A 198 3.08 -7.52 -5.82
CA VAL A 198 2.53 -6.24 -5.36
C VAL A 198 1.41 -6.52 -4.37
N THR A 199 1.55 -5.98 -3.18
CA THR A 199 0.50 -5.98 -2.16
C THR A 199 -0.06 -4.58 -2.01
N VAL A 200 -1.37 -4.45 -1.90
CA VAL A 200 -2.02 -3.15 -1.69
C VAL A 200 -2.66 -3.12 -0.31
N LEU A 201 -2.34 -2.10 0.45
CA LEU A 201 -2.93 -1.78 1.75
C LEU A 201 -3.61 -0.41 1.66
N ALA A 202 -4.87 -0.32 2.06
CA ALA A 202 -5.50 0.99 2.30
C ALA A 202 -4.95 1.52 3.64
N ALA A 203 -4.03 2.48 3.59
CA ALA A 203 -3.22 2.88 4.73
C ALA A 203 -3.42 4.34 5.12
N GLU A 204 -3.29 4.62 6.41
CA GLU A 204 -3.05 5.96 6.93
C GLU A 204 -1.63 6.44 6.56
N GLY A 205 -1.32 7.70 6.86
CA GLY A 205 0.01 8.25 6.60
C GLY A 205 1.12 7.54 7.40
N PRO A 206 2.30 7.35 6.81
CA PRO A 206 3.42 6.71 7.49
C PRO A 206 3.89 7.54 8.68
N ARG A 207 4.08 6.90 9.82
CA ARG A 207 4.73 7.46 11.00
C ARG A 207 6.16 6.96 11.08
N GLN A 208 7.13 7.86 11.05
CA GLN A 208 8.53 7.53 11.30
C GLN A 208 8.74 7.24 12.78
N ILE A 209 9.57 6.22 13.04
CA ILE A 209 9.95 5.75 14.37
C ILE A 209 11.47 5.93 14.48
N ALA A 210 11.92 6.66 15.50
CA ALA A 210 13.34 6.92 15.72
C ALA A 210 13.84 6.20 16.98
N ASN A 211 14.95 5.49 16.86
CA ASN A 211 15.74 5.05 17.99
C ASN A 211 17.24 5.20 17.67
N HIS A 212 17.82 6.31 18.07
CA HIS A 212 19.22 6.65 17.77
C HIS A 212 20.23 6.07 18.76
N LEU A 213 19.75 5.41 19.81
CA LEU A 213 20.64 4.86 20.84
C LEU A 213 21.22 3.50 20.48
N ASN A 214 20.78 2.95 19.32
CA ASN A 214 21.16 1.63 18.83
C ASN A 214 21.07 0.55 19.93
N PRO A 215 19.84 0.31 20.44
CA PRO A 215 19.59 -0.63 21.52
C PRO A 215 19.87 -2.07 21.09
N ASP A 216 19.74 -3.00 22.03
CA ASP A 216 19.61 -4.41 21.73
C ASP A 216 18.34 -4.70 20.88
N PRO A 217 18.18 -5.90 20.34
CA PRO A 217 17.04 -6.27 19.50
C PRO A 217 15.69 -6.00 20.12
N GLU A 218 15.49 -6.33 21.41
CA GLU A 218 14.22 -6.09 22.10
C GLU A 218 13.92 -4.59 22.24
N GLY A 219 14.94 -3.76 22.46
CA GLY A 219 14.81 -2.31 22.52
C GLY A 219 14.32 -1.70 21.19
N TRP A 220 14.73 -2.27 20.05
CA TRP A 220 14.16 -1.90 18.74
C TRP A 220 12.69 -2.25 18.68
N LEU A 221 12.32 -3.47 19.05
CA LEU A 221 10.94 -3.96 18.98
C LEU A 221 10.02 -3.21 19.96
N LEU A 222 10.47 -2.92 21.18
CA LEU A 222 9.70 -2.11 22.13
C LEU A 222 9.45 -0.69 21.62
N THR A 223 10.42 -0.10 20.92
CA THR A 223 10.24 1.23 20.32
C THR A 223 9.17 1.19 19.21
N ILE A 224 9.18 0.16 18.37
CA ILE A 224 8.18 -0.05 17.31
C ILE A 224 6.80 -0.33 17.94
N ALA A 225 6.71 -1.26 18.88
CA ALA A 225 5.48 -1.59 19.58
C ALA A 225 4.85 -0.37 20.27
N SER A 226 5.68 0.52 20.82
CA SER A 226 5.22 1.81 21.38
C SER A 226 4.55 2.71 20.35
N ALA A 227 5.02 2.72 19.11
CA ALA A 227 4.37 3.47 18.03
C ALA A 227 3.05 2.84 17.60
N MET A 228 2.94 1.51 17.64
CA MET A 228 1.71 0.77 17.32
C MET A 228 0.60 0.98 18.35
N ARG A 229 0.92 1.31 19.59
CA ARG A 229 -0.06 1.64 20.67
C ARG A 229 -0.67 3.04 20.54
N CYS A 230 -0.65 3.66 19.37
CA CYS A 230 -1.12 5.03 19.19
C CYS A 230 -2.66 5.10 19.23
N PRO A 231 -3.28 5.71 20.27
CA PRO A 231 -4.74 5.81 20.37
C PRO A 231 -5.35 6.74 19.32
N ALA A 232 -4.52 7.50 18.62
CA ALA A 232 -4.97 8.44 17.57
C ALA A 232 -5.25 7.76 16.22
N THR A 233 -4.94 6.48 16.05
CA THR A 233 -5.32 5.75 14.83
C THR A 233 -6.75 5.23 14.94
N PHE A 234 -7.50 5.33 13.84
CA PHE A 234 -8.91 4.91 13.82
C PHE A 234 -9.10 3.41 14.14
N THR A 235 -8.09 2.59 13.88
CA THR A 235 -8.17 1.13 13.92
C THR A 235 -7.58 0.50 15.18
N VAL A 236 -6.98 1.28 16.07
CA VAL A 236 -6.43 0.75 17.33
C VAL A 236 -7.54 0.12 18.18
N GLY A 237 -7.31 -1.08 18.71
CA GLY A 237 -8.31 -1.84 19.47
C GLY A 237 -9.47 -2.40 18.62
N LYS A 238 -9.39 -2.35 17.29
CA LYS A 238 -10.42 -2.83 16.36
C LYS A 238 -9.96 -3.98 15.47
N GLY A 239 -8.74 -4.47 15.65
CA GLY A 239 -8.20 -5.58 14.87
C GLY A 239 -8.00 -5.25 13.40
N ALA A 240 -7.06 -4.36 13.11
CA ALA A 240 -6.67 -3.98 11.76
C ALA A 240 -5.30 -4.55 11.40
N GLN A 241 -5.02 -4.63 10.12
CA GLN A 241 -3.67 -4.88 9.64
C GLN A 241 -2.80 -3.63 9.81
N VAL A 242 -1.51 -3.84 9.92
CA VAL A 242 -0.53 -2.76 10.00
C VAL A 242 0.70 -3.11 9.16
N ALA A 243 1.27 -2.15 8.47
CA ALA A 243 2.57 -2.33 7.85
C ALA A 243 3.65 -1.78 8.80
N VAL A 244 4.62 -2.62 9.12
CA VAL A 244 5.82 -2.26 9.90
C VAL A 244 7.02 -2.34 8.97
N VAL A 245 7.72 -1.24 8.82
CA VAL A 245 8.94 -1.15 8.01
C VAL A 245 10.14 -1.21 8.93
N LEU A 246 10.87 -2.32 8.87
CA LEU A 246 12.14 -2.47 9.58
C LEU A 246 13.24 -1.74 8.81
N GLY A 247 13.73 -0.66 9.40
CA GLY A 247 14.86 0.09 8.88
C GLY A 247 16.18 -0.66 9.02
N TYR A 248 17.26 -0.09 8.46
CA TYR A 248 18.54 -0.78 8.30
C TYR A 248 19.09 -1.31 9.63
N GLU A 249 19.26 -0.45 10.63
CA GLU A 249 19.90 -0.81 11.89
C GLU A 249 19.07 -1.84 12.69
N ALA A 250 17.74 -1.67 12.69
CA ALA A 250 16.84 -2.60 13.37
C ALA A 250 16.90 -4.00 12.75
N ARG A 251 16.72 -4.12 11.41
CA ARG A 251 16.72 -5.42 10.74
C ARG A 251 18.05 -6.15 10.83
N GLU A 252 19.19 -5.42 10.70
CA GLU A 252 20.51 -6.02 10.79
C GLU A 252 20.83 -6.51 12.23
N SER A 253 20.37 -5.77 13.25
CA SER A 253 20.52 -6.18 14.64
C SER A 253 19.69 -7.42 14.96
N LEU A 254 18.42 -7.40 14.61
CA LEU A 254 17.50 -8.52 14.82
C LEU A 254 17.96 -9.79 14.11
N ALA A 255 18.35 -9.69 12.84
CA ALA A 255 18.83 -10.84 12.07
C ALA A 255 20.15 -11.41 12.60
N ARG A 256 21.09 -10.53 13.01
CA ARG A 256 22.38 -10.95 13.61
C ARG A 256 22.15 -11.74 14.89
N ASP A 257 21.17 -11.36 15.68
CA ASP A 257 20.86 -12.01 16.96
C ASP A 257 19.89 -13.19 16.80
N GLY A 258 19.56 -13.58 15.55
CA GLY A 258 18.86 -14.81 15.21
C GLY A 258 17.32 -14.72 15.25
N TRP A 259 16.74 -13.52 15.36
CA TRP A 259 15.29 -13.34 15.32
C TRP A 259 14.72 -13.71 13.95
N SER A 260 13.69 -14.50 13.93
CA SER A 260 12.85 -14.74 12.76
C SER A 260 11.79 -13.64 12.62
N LYS A 261 11.23 -13.47 11.41
CA LYS A 261 10.13 -12.53 11.20
C LYS A 261 8.88 -12.88 12.02
N ASP A 262 8.62 -14.18 12.27
CA ASP A 262 7.47 -14.63 13.07
C ASP A 262 7.64 -14.32 14.56
N GLU A 263 8.84 -14.49 15.11
CA GLU A 263 9.15 -14.06 16.48
C GLU A 263 9.01 -12.55 16.63
N ILE A 264 9.45 -11.77 15.63
CA ILE A 264 9.26 -10.31 15.61
C ILE A 264 7.78 -9.94 15.62
N ARG A 265 6.97 -10.56 14.76
CA ARG A 265 5.51 -10.32 14.73
C ARG A 265 4.85 -10.67 16.07
N SER A 266 5.19 -11.80 16.65
CA SER A 266 4.66 -12.24 17.95
C SER A 266 5.02 -11.25 19.05
N PHE A 267 6.28 -10.82 19.11
CA PHE A 267 6.72 -9.82 20.08
C PHE A 267 6.00 -8.49 19.92
N LEU A 268 5.87 -8.00 18.68
CA LEU A 268 5.19 -6.74 18.40
C LEU A 268 3.71 -6.81 18.77
N ALA A 269 3.02 -7.90 18.45
CA ALA A 269 1.61 -8.10 18.80
C ALA A 269 1.42 -8.11 20.34
N GLU A 270 2.27 -8.81 21.08
CA GLU A 270 2.23 -8.88 22.53
C GLU A 270 2.49 -7.52 23.19
N HIS A 271 3.49 -6.76 22.73
CA HIS A 271 3.96 -5.54 23.38
C HIS A 271 3.28 -4.26 22.86
N SER A 272 2.43 -4.34 21.84
CA SER A 272 1.70 -3.19 21.29
C SER A 272 0.27 -3.05 21.83
N ARG A 273 -0.07 -3.78 22.87
CA ARG A 273 -1.40 -3.75 23.53
C ARG A 273 -1.64 -2.39 24.22
N ILE A 274 -2.88 -1.93 24.20
CA ILE A 274 -3.29 -0.63 24.72
C ILE A 274 -4.40 -0.78 25.76
N SER A 275 -4.43 0.09 26.76
CA SER A 275 -5.47 0.09 27.80
C SER A 275 -6.84 0.46 27.21
N ALA A 276 -7.86 -0.35 27.48
CA ALA A 276 -9.23 -0.04 27.14
C ALA A 276 -9.69 1.25 27.85
N GLU A 277 -9.30 1.45 29.10
CA GLU A 277 -9.61 2.67 29.89
C GLU A 277 -9.02 3.91 29.21
N GLU A 278 -7.79 3.82 28.68
CA GLU A 278 -7.16 4.95 27.97
C GLU A 278 -7.94 5.31 26.69
N LEU A 279 -8.40 4.31 25.93
CA LEU A 279 -9.20 4.51 24.72
C LEU A 279 -10.58 5.08 25.04
N GLU A 280 -11.23 4.60 26.10
CA GLU A 280 -12.52 5.13 26.57
C GLU A 280 -12.37 6.59 27.04
N ALA A 281 -11.34 6.89 27.82
CA ALA A 281 -11.06 8.26 28.26
C ALA A 281 -10.78 9.23 27.09
N ALA A 282 -10.19 8.73 26.00
CA ALA A 282 -9.97 9.47 24.77
C ALA A 282 -11.23 9.57 23.89
N GLY A 283 -12.32 8.87 24.22
CA GLY A 283 -13.55 8.82 23.42
C GLY A 283 -13.40 8.01 22.12
N VAL A 284 -12.39 7.17 22.03
CA VAL A 284 -12.11 6.33 20.84
C VAL A 284 -12.92 5.03 20.89
N LEU A 285 -13.15 4.49 22.09
CA LEU A 285 -14.05 3.39 22.40
C LEU A 285 -15.25 3.94 23.18
N LEU A 286 -16.34 4.26 22.49
CA LEU A 286 -17.55 4.79 23.15
C LEU A 286 -18.47 3.69 23.67
N GLU A 287 -18.44 2.52 23.06
CA GLU A 287 -19.13 1.30 23.50
C GLU A 287 -18.30 0.11 23.04
N LEU A 288 -18.16 -0.88 23.89
CA LEU A 288 -17.68 -2.22 23.51
C LEU A 288 -18.77 -2.90 22.67
N ASP A 289 -19.12 -2.28 21.54
CA ASP A 289 -19.97 -2.93 20.56
C ASP A 289 -19.18 -4.08 19.94
N SER A 290 -19.58 -5.26 20.35
CA SER A 290 -18.93 -6.53 20.06
C SER A 290 -18.75 -6.86 18.57
N ALA A 291 -19.37 -6.11 17.69
CA ALA A 291 -19.29 -6.36 16.23
C ALA A 291 -18.02 -5.75 15.57
N HIS A 292 -17.40 -4.74 16.18
CA HIS A 292 -16.34 -3.96 15.54
C HIS A 292 -15.10 -3.73 16.42
N ASN A 293 -15.16 -4.05 17.69
CA ASN A 293 -14.07 -3.85 18.63
C ASN A 293 -13.53 -5.19 19.13
N MET A 294 -12.25 -5.27 19.37
CA MET A 294 -11.67 -6.40 20.08
C MET A 294 -12.12 -6.36 21.54
N VAL A 295 -12.24 -7.52 22.15
CA VAL A 295 -12.59 -7.62 23.57
C VAL A 295 -11.29 -7.45 24.37
N PRO A 296 -11.28 -6.61 25.45
CA PRO A 296 -10.14 -6.53 26.34
C PRO A 296 -9.82 -7.89 26.95
N GLU A 297 -8.55 -8.20 27.09
CA GLU A 297 -8.10 -9.37 27.80
C GLU A 297 -8.29 -9.20 29.33
N GLU A 298 -8.01 -10.25 30.12
CA GLU A 298 -8.23 -10.24 31.60
C GLU A 298 -7.49 -9.11 32.33
N ASP A 299 -6.39 -8.61 31.74
CA ASP A 299 -5.60 -7.49 32.24
C ASP A 299 -6.13 -6.11 31.82
N GLY A 300 -7.26 -6.04 31.10
CA GLY A 300 -7.87 -4.81 30.62
C GLY A 300 -7.19 -4.18 29.41
N LEU A 301 -6.26 -4.91 28.76
CA LEU A 301 -5.58 -4.45 27.56
C LEU A 301 -6.26 -4.98 26.30
N LEU A 302 -6.24 -4.17 25.25
CA LEU A 302 -6.69 -4.50 23.90
C LEU A 302 -5.47 -4.72 23.01
N PRO A 303 -5.42 -5.79 22.20
CA PRO A 303 -4.37 -5.94 21.20
C PRO A 303 -4.50 -4.87 20.10
N SER A 304 -3.37 -4.45 19.54
CA SER A 304 -3.37 -3.50 18.41
C SER A 304 -3.70 -4.17 17.07
N VAL A 305 -3.49 -5.48 16.98
CA VAL A 305 -3.78 -6.33 15.81
C VAL A 305 -4.54 -7.57 16.25
N SER A 306 -5.33 -8.20 15.37
CA SER A 306 -6.08 -9.41 15.70
C SER A 306 -5.18 -10.65 15.82
N SER A 307 -4.10 -10.68 15.06
CA SER A 307 -3.13 -11.77 14.99
C SER A 307 -1.74 -11.20 14.68
N PRO A 308 -0.64 -11.85 15.08
CA PRO A 308 0.69 -11.53 14.58
C PRO A 308 0.77 -11.50 13.05
N ASP A 309 0.00 -12.34 12.36
CA ASP A 309 -0.05 -12.39 10.88
C ASP A 309 -0.64 -11.11 10.25
N ASP A 310 -1.35 -10.29 11.01
CA ASP A 310 -1.87 -9.01 10.56
C ASP A 310 -0.80 -7.90 10.53
N ILE A 311 0.43 -8.22 10.96
CA ILE A 311 1.60 -7.33 10.85
C ILE A 311 2.33 -7.63 9.53
N LEU A 312 2.13 -6.77 8.54
CA LEU A 312 2.85 -6.80 7.27
C LEU A 312 4.28 -6.30 7.52
N LEU A 313 5.21 -7.22 7.77
CA LEU A 313 6.59 -6.89 8.16
C LEU A 313 7.46 -6.78 6.91
N VAL A 314 7.89 -5.57 6.57
CA VAL A 314 8.65 -5.26 5.35
C VAL A 314 10.01 -4.70 5.72
N THR A 315 11.06 -5.17 5.05
CA THR A 315 12.41 -4.61 5.20
C THR A 315 12.63 -3.50 4.16
N ALA A 316 12.92 -2.28 4.60
CA ALA A 316 13.22 -1.18 3.68
C ALA A 316 14.04 -0.09 4.40
N GLY A 317 14.56 0.84 3.64
CA GLY A 317 15.39 1.91 4.18
C GLY A 317 16.87 1.56 4.23
N GLY A 318 17.74 2.52 3.93
CA GLY A 318 19.19 2.42 4.01
C GLY A 318 19.73 2.80 5.38
N PRO A 319 21.06 2.68 5.58
CA PRO A 319 21.73 3.08 6.82
C PRO A 319 21.49 4.56 7.11
N GLY A 320 21.08 4.89 8.33
CA GLY A 320 20.69 6.25 8.66
C GLY A 320 20.22 6.44 10.11
N ALA A 321 20.99 6.01 11.08
CA ALA A 321 20.81 6.35 12.49
C ALA A 321 19.49 5.83 13.13
N GLY A 322 18.99 4.66 12.73
CA GLY A 322 17.96 3.96 13.48
C GLY A 322 16.53 4.42 13.21
N TRP A 323 16.18 4.56 11.94
CA TRP A 323 14.81 4.86 11.52
C TRP A 323 14.07 3.61 11.10
N SER A 324 12.82 3.51 11.52
CA SER A 324 11.81 2.54 11.06
C SER A 324 10.51 3.29 10.73
N ALA A 325 9.48 2.60 10.32
CA ALA A 325 8.18 3.24 10.09
C ALA A 325 7.02 2.29 10.43
N TYR A 326 5.87 2.89 10.70
CA TYR A 326 4.61 2.24 11.00
C TYR A 326 3.49 2.88 10.18
N MET A 327 2.65 2.08 9.58
CA MET A 327 1.51 2.50 8.78
C MET A 327 0.31 1.64 9.14
N PRO A 328 -0.68 2.15 9.90
CA PRO A 328 -1.89 1.41 10.18
C PRO A 328 -2.77 1.32 8.94
N ALA A 329 -3.52 0.22 8.82
CA ALA A 329 -4.60 0.14 7.85
C ALA A 329 -5.72 1.12 8.22
N TRP A 330 -6.44 1.53 7.20
CA TRP A 330 -7.60 2.41 7.34
C TRP A 330 -8.80 1.77 8.04
N ALA A 331 -8.97 0.46 7.97
CA ALA A 331 -10.14 -0.23 8.48
C ALA A 331 -9.78 -1.53 9.23
N PRO A 332 -10.66 -2.00 10.14
CA PRO A 332 -10.58 -3.36 10.68
C PRO A 332 -10.62 -4.42 9.60
N ILE A 333 -9.99 -5.58 9.86
CA ILE A 333 -9.87 -6.67 8.89
C ILE A 333 -11.20 -7.23 8.38
N GLN A 334 -12.29 -7.06 9.10
CA GLN A 334 -13.63 -7.45 8.67
C GLN A 334 -14.17 -6.57 7.52
N HIS A 335 -13.61 -5.38 7.34
CA HIS A 335 -14.05 -4.42 6.34
C HIS A 335 -13.09 -4.25 5.19
N SER A 336 -11.79 -4.38 5.42
CA SER A 336 -10.76 -4.27 4.40
C SER A 336 -9.50 -5.00 4.82
N ARG A 337 -8.90 -5.74 3.89
CA ARG A 337 -7.61 -6.42 4.06
C ARG A 337 -6.66 -6.01 2.96
N ALA A 338 -5.37 -6.13 3.24
CA ALA A 338 -4.35 -6.06 2.22
C ALA A 338 -4.50 -7.27 1.28
N THR A 339 -4.40 -7.01 0.00
CA THR A 339 -4.50 -8.03 -1.05
C THR A 339 -3.26 -8.04 -1.92
N SER A 340 -2.87 -9.19 -2.42
CA SER A 340 -1.59 -9.36 -3.10
C SER A 340 -1.75 -10.06 -4.45
N ARG A 341 -0.89 -9.68 -5.40
CA ARG A 341 -0.80 -10.31 -6.71
C ARG A 341 0.65 -10.60 -7.07
N LEU A 342 0.87 -11.77 -7.64
CA LEU A 342 2.12 -12.09 -8.32
C LEU A 342 2.21 -11.30 -9.62
N VAL A 343 3.32 -10.62 -9.86
CA VAL A 343 3.52 -9.89 -11.11
C VAL A 343 3.87 -10.87 -12.23
N THR A 344 3.04 -10.91 -13.25
CA THR A 344 3.26 -11.70 -14.47
C THR A 344 3.58 -10.79 -15.64
N LYS A 345 4.39 -11.25 -16.58
CA LYS A 345 4.72 -10.49 -17.80
C LYS A 345 3.66 -10.66 -18.89
N VAL A 346 2.76 -11.64 -18.76
CA VAL A 346 1.76 -11.97 -19.78
C VAL A 346 0.41 -12.23 -19.11
N GLY A 347 -0.61 -11.53 -19.56
CA GLY A 347 -1.98 -11.69 -19.09
C GLY A 347 -2.25 -11.09 -17.70
N HIS A 348 -3.19 -11.69 -17.00
CA HIS A 348 -3.58 -11.28 -15.65
C HIS A 348 -2.55 -11.74 -14.61
N SER A 349 -2.48 -11.02 -13.50
CA SER A 349 -1.65 -11.39 -12.35
C SER A 349 -2.26 -12.55 -11.56
N GLU A 350 -1.43 -13.28 -10.81
CA GLU A 350 -1.87 -14.38 -9.96
C GLU A 350 -2.13 -13.93 -8.52
N ILE A 351 -3.16 -14.49 -7.89
CA ILE A 351 -3.52 -14.19 -6.50
C ILE A 351 -2.48 -14.82 -5.55
N LEU A 352 -2.06 -14.07 -4.55
CA LEU A 352 -1.19 -14.54 -3.46
C LEU A 352 -1.87 -14.38 -2.10
N GLY A 353 -1.53 -15.26 -1.16
CA GLY A 353 -1.98 -15.16 0.23
C GLY A 353 -3.43 -15.58 0.47
N GLY A 354 -4.11 -16.17 -0.51
CA GLY A 354 -5.42 -16.78 -0.31
C GLY A 354 -5.27 -18.00 0.60
N LYS A 355 -5.90 -17.98 1.79
CA LYS A 355 -6.11 -19.22 2.55
C LYS A 355 -7.12 -20.02 1.75
N ASP A 356 -6.78 -21.27 1.37
CA ASP A 356 -7.76 -22.20 0.84
C ASP A 356 -8.94 -22.28 1.84
N VAL A 357 -10.13 -21.92 1.36
CA VAL A 357 -11.38 -21.93 2.13
C VAL A 357 -11.95 -23.33 2.12
#